data_c642cca3f6bec126f5210c2c0e086062
#
_entry.id   c642cca3f6bec126f5210c2c0e086062
#
_cell.length_a   1.000
_cell.length_b   1.000
_cell.length_c   1.000
_cell.angle_alpha   90.00
_cell.angle_beta   90.00
_cell.angle_gamma   90.00
#
_symmetry.space_group_name_H-M   'P 1'
#
loop_
_entity.id
_entity.type
_entity.pdbx_description
1 polymer ?
#
loop_
_entity_poly.entity_id
_entity_poly.type
_entity_poly.pdbx_seq_one_letter_code
_entity_poly.pdbx_strand_id
1 'polypeptide(L)'
;LHLWQPLDAKLYDLKLEFGEDTIDTYFGMRKITLTDRLMLINDKPVFQRLVLDQGYYPDGIYTAPSDEALIKDIELSLALGFNGARLHQKVFERRFLYHADRMGYMVWGEYGNWGLDHSKAESLGIFMPEWMEAVERDYNSPALIGWCPFNETWDINGHQQDNNVLKSIYLLTKAMDKSRPVIDTSGHYHVMTDIYDIHDYTQNAELFKEHYAPMVEGGEVYDNFPKRQSHQGQPYFISEYGGIRWNPKSDEGWGYGDAPKTVEEFVERYCSLATTLLSNPGIFGLCYTQL
;
A
#
# COMPACT_ATOMS: atom_id res chain seq x y z
N LEU A 1 16.47 5.95 24.12
CA LEU A 1 15.18 5.70 23.52
C LEU A 1 15.35 4.83 22.27
N HIS A 2 14.66 3.68 22.19
CA HIS A 2 14.69 2.79 21.03
C HIS A 2 13.44 3.07 20.18
N LEU A 3 13.62 3.53 18.97
CA LEU A 3 12.53 3.83 18.05
C LEU A 3 12.07 2.56 17.33
N TRP A 4 10.79 2.48 17.02
CA TRP A 4 10.24 1.44 16.14
C TRP A 4 10.76 1.66 14.72
N GLN A 5 11.22 0.60 14.10
CA GLN A 5 11.61 0.61 12.67
C GLN A 5 11.35 -0.77 12.05
N PRO A 6 11.26 -0.86 10.72
CA PRO A 6 11.07 -2.13 10.05
C PRO A 6 12.12 -3.16 10.46
N LEU A 7 11.69 -4.37 10.76
CA LEU A 7 12.50 -5.52 11.19
C LEU A 7 13.24 -5.35 12.56
N ASP A 8 13.04 -4.21 13.23
CA ASP A 8 13.55 -3.95 14.58
C ASP A 8 12.47 -3.18 15.37
N ALA A 9 11.37 -3.88 15.62
CA ALA A 9 10.17 -3.34 16.25
C ALA A 9 10.36 -3.20 17.76
N LYS A 10 10.41 -1.96 18.25
CA LYS A 10 10.34 -1.71 19.69
C LYS A 10 8.97 -1.17 20.07
N LEU A 11 8.27 -1.93 20.88
CA LEU A 11 7.04 -1.51 21.53
C LEU A 11 7.30 -1.28 23.03
N TYR A 12 6.60 -0.34 23.60
CA TYR A 12 6.60 -0.01 25.03
C TYR A 12 5.24 -0.34 25.61
N ASP A 13 5.22 -1.13 26.65
CA ASP A 13 3.99 -1.41 27.39
C ASP A 13 3.50 -0.15 28.10
N LEU A 14 2.19 0.06 28.07
CA LEU A 14 1.51 1.18 28.68
C LEU A 14 0.32 0.67 29.46
N LYS A 15 0.29 0.99 30.74
CA LYS A 15 -0.84 0.73 31.63
C LYS A 15 -1.55 2.04 31.92
N LEU A 16 -2.84 2.09 31.64
CA LEU A 16 -3.71 3.21 31.96
C LEU A 16 -4.63 2.83 33.08
N GLU A 17 -4.69 3.65 34.16
CA GLU A 17 -5.54 3.44 35.32
C GLU A 17 -6.44 4.67 35.50
N PHE A 18 -7.74 4.46 35.55
CA PHE A 18 -8.72 5.50 35.84
C PHE A 18 -9.79 4.99 36.79
N GLY A 19 -9.76 5.42 38.04
CA GLY A 19 -10.59 4.88 39.10
C GLY A 19 -10.31 3.39 39.34
N GLU A 20 -11.31 2.54 39.10
CA GLU A 20 -11.19 1.09 39.22
C GLU A 20 -10.87 0.42 37.87
N ASP A 21 -10.92 1.18 36.77
CA ASP A 21 -10.66 0.65 35.42
C ASP A 21 -9.16 0.63 35.15
N THR A 22 -8.73 -0.46 34.52
CA THR A 22 -7.34 -0.64 34.06
C THR A 22 -7.33 -1.14 32.64
N ILE A 23 -6.49 -0.50 31.78
CA ILE A 23 -6.27 -0.91 30.41
C ILE A 23 -4.77 -1.14 30.21
N ASP A 24 -4.41 -2.35 29.80
CA ASP A 24 -3.06 -2.65 29.33
C ASP A 24 -3.02 -2.48 27.81
N THR A 25 -2.07 -1.70 27.34
CA THR A 25 -1.87 -1.36 25.92
C THR A 25 -0.40 -1.17 25.63
N TYR A 26 -0.07 -0.69 24.43
CA TYR A 26 1.31 -0.42 24.04
C TYR A 26 1.38 0.77 23.09
N PHE A 27 2.61 1.24 22.85
CA PHE A 27 2.91 2.20 21.80
C PHE A 27 4.30 1.95 21.21
N GLY A 28 4.50 2.40 19.98
CA GLY A 28 5.81 2.48 19.34
C GLY A 28 6.07 3.91 18.87
N MET A 29 7.31 4.36 19.00
CA MET A 29 7.68 5.71 18.58
C MET A 29 8.49 5.67 17.31
N ARG A 30 8.04 6.40 16.30
CA ARG A 30 8.74 6.57 15.04
C ARG A 30 8.43 7.94 14.43
N LYS A 31 9.22 8.35 13.47
CA LYS A 31 9.00 9.53 12.63
C LYS A 31 8.99 9.11 11.17
N ILE A 32 8.01 9.59 10.42
CA ILE A 32 7.97 9.47 8.95
C ILE A 32 8.24 10.84 8.34
N THR A 33 9.08 10.88 7.34
CA THR A 33 9.38 12.11 6.58
C THR A 33 9.44 11.78 5.10
N LEU A 34 8.83 12.60 4.26
CA LEU A 34 9.00 12.54 2.82
C LEU A 34 10.04 13.59 2.38
N THR A 35 10.83 13.21 1.40
CA THR A 35 11.61 14.13 0.57
C THR A 35 11.02 14.11 -0.83
N ASP A 36 11.63 14.83 -1.77
CA ASP A 36 11.29 14.80 -3.20
C ASP A 36 11.47 13.42 -3.86
N ARG A 37 12.20 12.49 -3.24
CA ARG A 37 12.55 11.18 -3.81
C ARG A 37 12.33 10.01 -2.88
N LEU A 38 12.31 10.22 -1.58
CA LEU A 38 12.41 9.14 -0.61
C LEU A 38 11.38 9.27 0.51
N MET A 39 11.03 8.14 1.07
CA MET A 39 10.38 8.06 2.36
C MET A 39 11.41 7.64 3.42
N LEU A 40 11.48 8.42 4.49
CA LEU A 40 12.38 8.19 5.61
C LEU A 40 11.60 7.70 6.82
N ILE A 41 12.14 6.70 7.51
CA ILE A 41 11.67 6.30 8.84
C ILE A 41 12.82 6.57 9.83
N ASN A 42 12.55 7.39 10.83
CA ASN A 42 13.55 7.85 11.80
C ASN A 42 14.78 8.49 11.11
N ASP A 43 14.51 9.33 10.12
CA ASP A 43 15.51 10.05 9.31
C ASP A 43 16.44 9.15 8.48
N LYS A 44 16.09 7.85 8.32
CA LYS A 44 16.80 6.90 7.47
C LYS A 44 15.94 6.50 6.26
N PRO A 45 16.51 6.46 5.05
CA PRO A 45 15.78 5.98 3.89
C PRO A 45 15.41 4.51 4.03
N VAL A 46 14.16 4.20 3.72
CA VAL A 46 13.66 2.82 3.73
C VAL A 46 13.05 2.52 2.37
N PHE A 47 13.68 1.61 1.64
CA PHE A 47 13.10 1.11 0.40
C PHE A 47 11.96 0.14 0.74
N GLN A 48 10.76 0.46 0.27
CA GLN A 48 9.57 -0.33 0.52
C GLN A 48 9.48 -1.47 -0.50
N ARG A 49 9.61 -2.71 -0.04
CA ARG A 49 9.35 -3.92 -0.81
C ARG A 49 8.05 -4.51 -0.29
N LEU A 50 6.95 -4.04 -0.84
CA LEU A 50 5.62 -4.43 -0.38
C LEU A 50 5.01 -5.53 -1.25
N VAL A 51 4.04 -6.20 -0.68
CA VAL A 51 3.13 -7.09 -1.40
C VAL A 51 1.70 -6.60 -1.20
N LEU A 52 0.86 -6.81 -2.21
CA LEU A 52 -0.57 -6.53 -2.11
C LEU A 52 -1.23 -7.67 -1.33
N ASP A 53 -1.90 -7.34 -0.23
CA ASP A 53 -2.60 -8.29 0.63
C ASP A 53 -4.08 -7.91 0.73
N GLN A 54 -4.96 -8.80 0.26
CA GLN A 54 -6.41 -8.61 0.33
C GLN A 54 -7.01 -9.17 1.62
N GLY A 55 -6.25 -9.87 2.44
CA GLY A 55 -6.71 -10.50 3.67
C GLY A 55 -7.86 -11.49 3.43
N TYR A 56 -7.72 -12.32 2.39
CA TYR A 56 -8.73 -13.30 2.00
C TYR A 56 -8.33 -14.69 2.48
N TYR A 57 -9.27 -15.37 3.13
CA TYR A 57 -9.07 -16.72 3.68
C TYR A 57 -10.12 -17.69 3.13
N PRO A 58 -9.74 -18.91 2.73
CA PRO A 58 -10.69 -19.89 2.18
C PRO A 58 -11.86 -20.19 3.12
N ASP A 59 -11.62 -20.23 4.43
CA ASP A 59 -12.62 -20.60 5.43
C ASP A 59 -13.47 -19.42 5.91
N GLY A 60 -12.88 -18.24 6.01
CA GLY A 60 -13.49 -17.05 6.64
C GLY A 60 -13.79 -15.91 5.68
N ILE A 61 -13.46 -16.04 4.39
CA ILE A 61 -13.55 -14.99 3.37
C ILE A 61 -12.67 -13.80 3.77
N TYR A 62 -13.22 -12.79 4.43
CA TYR A 62 -12.49 -11.63 4.93
C TYR A 62 -12.12 -11.71 6.42
N THR A 63 -12.36 -12.84 7.06
CA THR A 63 -12.04 -13.05 8.49
C THR A 63 -10.97 -14.13 8.61
N ALA A 64 -9.86 -13.81 9.26
CA ALA A 64 -8.80 -14.77 9.52
C ALA A 64 -9.32 -15.88 10.46
N PRO A 65 -8.98 -17.16 10.21
CA PRO A 65 -9.42 -18.27 11.07
C PRO A 65 -8.79 -18.22 12.47
N SER A 66 -7.61 -17.63 12.61
CA SER A 66 -6.91 -17.50 13.89
C SER A 66 -5.83 -16.43 13.84
N ASP A 67 -5.23 -16.09 14.99
CA ASP A 67 -4.05 -15.20 15.07
C ASP A 67 -2.83 -15.82 14.38
N GLU A 68 -2.68 -17.15 14.45
CA GLU A 68 -1.58 -17.85 13.77
C GLU A 68 -1.65 -17.70 12.26
N ALA A 69 -2.84 -17.61 11.68
CA ALA A 69 -3.01 -17.35 10.25
C ALA A 69 -2.52 -15.94 9.89
N LEU A 70 -2.88 -14.92 10.68
CA LEU A 70 -2.40 -13.55 10.50
C LEU A 70 -0.87 -13.45 10.62
N ILE A 71 -0.30 -14.11 11.64
CA ILE A 71 1.14 -14.17 11.85
C ILE A 71 1.82 -14.85 10.65
N LYS A 72 1.23 -15.95 10.16
CA LYS A 72 1.78 -16.74 9.07
C LYS A 72 1.88 -15.96 7.76
N ASP A 73 0.90 -15.11 7.45
CA ASP A 73 0.93 -14.25 6.27
C ASP A 73 2.11 -13.27 6.34
N ILE A 74 2.31 -12.64 7.50
CA ILE A 74 3.46 -11.75 7.72
C ILE A 74 4.79 -12.51 7.62
N GLU A 75 4.90 -13.68 8.25
CA GLU A 75 6.11 -14.52 8.21
C GLU A 75 6.48 -14.94 6.78
N LEU A 76 5.49 -15.38 5.99
CA LEU A 76 5.71 -15.78 4.60
C LEU A 76 6.14 -14.59 3.74
N SER A 77 5.50 -13.45 3.93
CA SER A 77 5.89 -12.22 3.25
C SER A 77 7.33 -11.81 3.56
N LEU A 78 7.71 -11.80 4.83
CA LEU A 78 9.08 -11.51 5.28
C LEU A 78 10.08 -12.55 4.73
N ALA A 79 9.74 -13.83 4.72
CA ALA A 79 10.59 -14.90 4.20
C ALA A 79 10.85 -14.77 2.69
N LEU A 80 9.91 -14.18 1.93
CA LEU A 80 10.05 -13.86 0.51
C LEU A 80 10.83 -12.55 0.25
N GLY A 81 11.26 -11.84 1.30
CA GLY A 81 12.05 -10.62 1.19
C GLY A 81 11.24 -9.32 1.15
N PHE A 82 9.93 -9.40 1.28
CA PHE A 82 9.11 -8.21 1.48
C PHE A 82 9.30 -7.65 2.90
N ASN A 83 9.05 -6.38 3.09
CA ASN A 83 9.13 -5.73 4.40
C ASN A 83 7.83 -5.04 4.82
N GLY A 84 6.76 -5.31 4.09
CA GLY A 84 5.45 -4.75 4.35
C GLY A 84 4.41 -5.12 3.29
N ALA A 85 3.21 -4.58 3.46
CA ALA A 85 2.07 -4.78 2.55
C ALA A 85 1.25 -3.50 2.34
N ARG A 86 0.56 -3.44 1.21
CA ARG A 86 -0.66 -2.64 1.06
C ARG A 86 -1.86 -3.51 1.45
N LEU A 87 -2.66 -3.04 2.39
CA LEU A 87 -3.83 -3.76 2.90
C LEU A 87 -5.05 -3.45 2.02
N HIS A 88 -5.09 -4.13 0.87
CA HIS A 88 -5.88 -3.74 -0.30
C HIS A 88 -7.39 -3.88 -0.11
N GLN A 89 -8.12 -2.80 -0.41
CA GLN A 89 -9.59 -2.74 -0.48
C GLN A 89 -10.31 -3.21 0.79
N LYS A 90 -9.66 -3.10 1.95
CA LYS A 90 -10.17 -3.58 3.22
C LYS A 90 -9.56 -2.83 4.40
N VAL A 91 -10.37 -2.52 5.40
CA VAL A 91 -9.88 -2.15 6.73
C VAL A 91 -9.57 -3.43 7.50
N PHE A 92 -8.30 -3.74 7.68
CA PHE A 92 -7.86 -4.99 8.30
C PHE A 92 -8.21 -5.07 9.78
N GLU A 93 -8.20 -6.27 10.34
CA GLU A 93 -8.42 -6.53 11.74
C GLU A 93 -7.34 -5.85 12.60
N ARG A 94 -7.71 -5.31 13.77
CA ARG A 94 -6.73 -4.73 14.71
C ARG A 94 -5.65 -5.73 15.14
N ARG A 95 -5.99 -7.02 15.21
CA ARG A 95 -5.04 -8.10 15.52
C ARG A 95 -3.93 -8.20 14.47
N PHE A 96 -4.25 -8.03 13.18
CA PHE A 96 -3.23 -7.97 12.13
C PHE A 96 -2.26 -6.80 12.34
N LEU A 97 -2.79 -5.60 12.64
CA LEU A 97 -1.96 -4.43 12.93
C LEU A 97 -1.07 -4.64 14.16
N TYR A 98 -1.60 -5.28 15.22
CA TYR A 98 -0.79 -5.64 16.39
C TYR A 98 0.37 -6.56 16.01
N HIS A 99 0.12 -7.57 15.17
CA HIS A 99 1.18 -8.46 14.71
C HIS A 99 2.18 -7.74 13.80
N ALA A 100 1.72 -6.85 12.92
CA ALA A 100 2.59 -5.98 12.11
C ALA A 100 3.47 -5.07 13.01
N ASP A 101 2.86 -4.46 14.03
CA ASP A 101 3.57 -3.59 14.99
C ASP A 101 4.71 -4.32 15.70
N ARG A 102 4.45 -5.53 16.24
CA ARG A 102 5.45 -6.29 17.00
C ARG A 102 6.49 -6.98 16.13
N MET A 103 6.18 -7.24 14.86
CA MET A 103 7.08 -7.90 13.91
C MET A 103 7.88 -6.92 13.04
N GLY A 104 7.60 -5.62 13.14
CA GLY A 104 8.27 -4.61 12.32
C GLY A 104 7.89 -4.68 10.85
N TYR A 105 6.67 -5.05 10.54
CA TYR A 105 6.14 -5.20 9.20
C TYR A 105 5.34 -3.95 8.80
N MET A 106 5.83 -3.21 7.82
CA MET A 106 5.20 -1.96 7.38
C MET A 106 3.86 -2.22 6.69
N VAL A 107 2.86 -1.37 6.95
CA VAL A 107 1.56 -1.49 6.27
C VAL A 107 1.05 -0.13 5.80
N TRP A 108 0.37 -0.12 4.65
CA TRP A 108 -0.47 0.97 4.17
C TRP A 108 -1.92 0.63 4.46
N GLY A 109 -2.63 1.53 5.15
CA GLY A 109 -4.04 1.39 5.45
C GLY A 109 -4.90 1.85 4.29
N GLU A 110 -5.84 1.01 3.87
CA GLU A 110 -6.77 1.29 2.78
C GLU A 110 -8.23 1.19 3.24
N TYR A 111 -9.13 1.56 2.34
CA TYR A 111 -10.57 1.39 2.47
C TYR A 111 -11.13 0.70 1.23
N GLY A 112 -12.21 -0.06 1.39
CA GLY A 112 -12.89 -0.73 0.28
C GLY A 112 -13.75 0.24 -0.52
N ASN A 113 -13.18 0.91 -1.51
CA ASN A 113 -13.89 1.92 -2.30
C ASN A 113 -14.58 1.36 -3.56
N TRP A 114 -14.29 0.14 -3.97
CA TRP A 114 -14.97 -0.45 -5.12
C TRP A 114 -16.44 -0.69 -4.80
N GLY A 115 -17.31 -0.26 -5.73
CA GLY A 115 -18.75 -0.21 -5.51
C GLY A 115 -19.27 1.16 -5.06
N LEU A 116 -18.40 2.07 -4.65
CA LEU A 116 -18.75 3.47 -4.37
C LEU A 116 -18.73 4.28 -5.66
N ASP A 117 -19.76 5.11 -5.86
CA ASP A 117 -19.80 6.04 -7.00
C ASP A 117 -19.05 7.34 -6.68
N HIS A 118 -17.72 7.30 -6.85
CA HIS A 118 -16.84 8.45 -6.61
C HIS A 118 -16.97 9.57 -7.66
N SER A 119 -17.86 9.43 -8.63
CA SER A 119 -18.24 10.53 -9.52
C SER A 119 -19.29 11.47 -8.93
N LYS A 120 -19.78 11.17 -7.71
CA LYS A 120 -20.87 11.91 -7.04
C LYS A 120 -20.51 12.29 -5.62
N ALA A 121 -20.85 13.52 -5.25
CA ALA A 121 -20.61 14.04 -3.90
C ALA A 121 -21.34 13.25 -2.79
N GLU A 122 -22.47 12.63 -3.11
CA GLU A 122 -23.25 11.80 -2.18
C GLU A 122 -22.43 10.64 -1.61
N SER A 123 -21.44 10.16 -2.34
CA SER A 123 -20.51 9.10 -1.87
C SER A 123 -19.76 9.50 -0.59
N LEU A 124 -19.52 10.79 -0.38
CA LEU A 124 -18.88 11.30 0.83
C LEU A 124 -19.69 10.98 2.09
N GLY A 125 -21.02 11.00 2.00
CA GLY A 125 -21.90 10.69 3.12
C GLY A 125 -21.76 9.25 3.65
N ILE A 126 -21.33 8.33 2.81
CA ILE A 126 -21.06 6.94 3.16
C ILE A 126 -19.59 6.78 3.59
N PHE A 127 -18.67 7.27 2.78
CA PHE A 127 -17.24 7.05 2.93
C PHE A 127 -16.64 7.73 4.16
N MET A 128 -16.94 9.04 4.35
CA MET A 128 -16.26 9.84 5.37
C MET A 128 -16.45 9.31 6.80
N PRO A 129 -17.67 8.95 7.26
CA PRO A 129 -17.85 8.47 8.62
C PRO A 129 -17.03 7.20 8.92
N GLU A 130 -17.11 6.21 8.04
CA GLU A 130 -16.40 4.94 8.23
C GLU A 130 -14.88 5.11 8.10
N TRP A 131 -14.42 5.96 7.18
CA TRP A 131 -13.00 6.26 7.02
C TRP A 131 -12.43 6.97 8.25
N MET A 132 -13.18 7.90 8.83
CA MET A 132 -12.79 8.58 10.07
C MET A 132 -12.61 7.59 11.22
N GLU A 133 -13.56 6.67 11.39
CA GLU A 133 -13.47 5.61 12.41
C GLU A 133 -12.25 4.71 12.18
N ALA A 134 -11.97 4.34 10.92
CA ALA A 134 -10.80 3.54 10.58
C ALA A 134 -9.48 4.26 10.92
N VAL A 135 -9.35 5.54 10.54
CA VAL A 135 -8.17 6.35 10.85
C VAL A 135 -7.99 6.53 12.35
N GLU A 136 -9.05 6.84 13.08
CA GLU A 136 -9.02 7.00 14.55
C GLU A 136 -8.62 5.68 15.23
N ARG A 137 -9.22 4.57 14.82
CA ARG A 137 -8.95 3.24 15.37
C ARG A 137 -7.48 2.86 15.25
N ASP A 138 -6.88 3.11 14.09
CA ASP A 138 -5.56 2.59 13.72
C ASP A 138 -4.43 3.61 13.90
N TYR A 139 -4.77 4.82 14.34
CA TYR A 139 -3.83 5.94 14.49
C TYR A 139 -2.56 5.60 15.27
N ASN A 140 -2.65 4.81 16.33
CA ASN A 140 -1.54 4.48 17.22
C ASN A 140 -0.65 3.32 16.73
N SER A 141 -1.00 2.65 15.62
CA SER A 141 -0.16 1.58 15.08
C SER A 141 1.14 2.15 14.49
N PRO A 142 2.33 1.82 15.04
CA PRO A 142 3.58 2.28 14.47
C PRO A 142 3.91 1.61 13.12
N ALA A 143 3.42 0.41 12.85
CA ALA A 143 3.58 -0.28 11.58
C ALA A 143 2.83 0.39 10.43
N LEU A 144 1.75 1.10 10.74
CA LEU A 144 0.98 1.83 9.75
C LEU A 144 1.75 3.07 9.32
N ILE A 145 2.26 3.05 8.09
CA ILE A 145 3.20 4.06 7.58
C ILE A 145 2.58 5.06 6.61
N GLY A 146 1.38 4.83 6.13
CA GLY A 146 0.65 5.70 5.22
C GLY A 146 -0.79 5.28 5.03
N TRP A 147 -1.57 6.17 4.44
CA TRP A 147 -2.98 6.00 4.15
C TRP A 147 -3.23 6.04 2.65
N CYS A 148 -4.13 5.17 2.18
CA CYS A 148 -4.58 5.12 0.80
C CYS A 148 -6.11 4.95 0.77
N PRO A 149 -6.88 6.05 0.88
CA PRO A 149 -8.34 5.96 0.97
C PRO A 149 -9.02 5.39 -0.26
N PHE A 150 -8.49 5.65 -1.46
CA PHE A 150 -9.02 5.12 -2.71
C PHE A 150 -7.99 4.30 -3.45
N ASN A 151 -8.46 3.28 -4.16
CA ASN A 151 -7.71 2.52 -5.15
C ASN A 151 -8.47 2.53 -6.47
N GLU A 152 -7.78 2.85 -7.56
CA GLU A 152 -8.28 2.75 -8.94
C GLU A 152 -9.67 3.36 -9.13
N THR A 153 -9.74 4.67 -9.13
CA THR A 153 -10.98 5.43 -9.32
C THR A 153 -11.36 5.49 -10.80
N TRP A 154 -11.82 4.36 -11.34
CA TRP A 154 -12.27 4.22 -12.72
C TRP A 154 -13.44 5.14 -13.07
N ASP A 155 -13.56 5.50 -14.35
CA ASP A 155 -14.76 6.14 -14.84
C ASP A 155 -15.98 5.21 -14.66
N ILE A 156 -17.05 5.71 -14.04
CA ILE A 156 -18.25 4.95 -13.71
C ILE A 156 -19.39 5.41 -14.61
N ASN A 157 -19.98 4.49 -15.38
CA ASN A 157 -21.11 4.78 -16.28
C ASN A 157 -20.85 5.96 -17.24
N GLY A 158 -19.58 6.12 -17.70
CA GLY A 158 -19.18 7.25 -18.54
C GLY A 158 -18.95 8.56 -17.81
N HIS A 159 -19.03 8.58 -16.47
CA HIS A 159 -18.71 9.72 -15.64
C HIS A 159 -17.32 9.56 -15.02
N GLN A 160 -16.53 10.61 -15.12
CA GLN A 160 -15.22 10.68 -14.48
C GLN A 160 -15.38 10.84 -12.96
N GLN A 161 -14.36 10.47 -12.22
CA GLN A 161 -14.28 10.78 -10.79
C GLN A 161 -14.55 12.27 -10.54
N ASP A 162 -15.25 12.58 -9.47
CA ASP A 162 -15.33 13.96 -8.99
C ASP A 162 -14.07 14.28 -8.18
N ASN A 163 -13.21 15.13 -8.72
CA ASN A 163 -11.97 15.54 -8.09
C ASN A 163 -12.19 16.17 -6.70
N ASN A 164 -13.37 16.77 -6.44
CA ASN A 164 -13.67 17.31 -5.11
C ASN A 164 -13.94 16.20 -4.09
N VAL A 165 -14.46 15.05 -4.51
CA VAL A 165 -14.62 13.89 -3.64
C VAL A 165 -13.26 13.41 -3.14
N LEU A 166 -12.32 13.16 -4.06
CA LEU A 166 -10.97 12.71 -3.70
C LEU A 166 -10.23 13.73 -2.85
N LYS A 167 -10.27 15.01 -3.27
CA LYS A 167 -9.65 16.10 -2.52
C LYS A 167 -10.21 16.24 -1.10
N SER A 168 -11.52 16.09 -0.93
CA SER A 168 -12.17 16.18 0.39
C SER A 168 -11.68 15.08 1.32
N ILE A 169 -11.55 13.84 0.83
CA ILE A 169 -11.06 12.71 1.62
C ILE A 169 -9.57 12.86 1.94
N TYR A 170 -8.75 13.31 0.99
CA TYR A 170 -7.35 13.64 1.25
C TYR A 170 -7.21 14.66 2.39
N LEU A 171 -7.92 15.79 2.28
CA LEU A 171 -7.87 16.86 3.29
C LEU A 171 -8.38 16.40 4.66
N LEU A 172 -9.44 15.59 4.68
CA LEU A 172 -9.96 14.97 5.91
C LEU A 172 -8.90 14.08 6.55
N THR A 173 -8.28 13.19 5.77
CA THR A 173 -7.23 12.28 6.26
C THR A 173 -6.05 13.06 6.84
N LYS A 174 -5.60 14.11 6.15
CA LYS A 174 -4.51 15.00 6.63
C LYS A 174 -4.91 15.83 7.86
N ALA A 175 -6.19 16.16 8.02
CA ALA A 175 -6.68 16.84 9.22
C ALA A 175 -6.66 15.92 10.44
N MET A 176 -6.96 14.64 10.25
CA MET A 176 -6.96 13.62 11.30
C MET A 176 -5.55 13.11 11.62
N ASP A 177 -4.73 12.88 10.61
CA ASP A 177 -3.36 12.38 10.76
C ASP A 177 -2.35 13.15 9.91
N LYS A 178 -1.60 14.03 10.57
CA LYS A 178 -0.51 14.80 9.95
C LYS A 178 0.83 14.07 9.94
N SER A 179 0.90 12.93 10.61
CA SER A 179 2.15 12.20 10.82
C SER A 179 2.48 11.20 9.71
N ARG A 180 1.50 10.89 8.86
CA ARG A 180 1.62 9.93 7.76
C ARG A 180 1.33 10.55 6.41
N PRO A 181 1.99 10.08 5.34
CA PRO A 181 1.62 10.42 3.98
C PRO A 181 0.29 9.82 3.57
N VAL A 182 -0.32 10.45 2.57
CA VAL A 182 -1.57 9.99 1.96
C VAL A 182 -1.36 9.88 0.45
N ILE A 183 -1.69 8.71 -0.10
CA ILE A 183 -1.94 8.50 -1.52
C ILE A 183 -3.45 8.68 -1.71
N ASP A 184 -3.88 9.69 -2.44
CA ASP A 184 -5.30 10.04 -2.57
C ASP A 184 -6.10 8.95 -3.30
N THR A 185 -5.55 8.44 -4.40
CA THR A 185 -6.07 7.27 -5.12
C THR A 185 -4.91 6.50 -5.73
N SER A 186 -4.73 5.25 -5.33
CA SER A 186 -3.62 4.45 -5.82
C SER A 186 -3.82 4.06 -7.28
N GLY A 187 -2.80 4.30 -8.10
CA GLY A 187 -2.68 3.86 -9.47
C GLY A 187 -3.51 4.60 -10.51
N HIS A 188 -4.38 5.53 -10.10
CA HIS A 188 -5.21 6.33 -11.02
C HIS A 188 -5.30 7.79 -10.59
N TYR A 189 -5.62 8.60 -11.50
CA TYR A 189 -6.01 10.01 -11.57
C TYR A 189 -5.84 10.83 -10.27
N HIS A 190 -4.60 10.99 -9.83
CA HIS A 190 -4.27 11.83 -8.67
C HIS A 190 -4.81 13.24 -8.79
N VAL A 191 -5.34 13.73 -7.68
CA VAL A 191 -5.86 15.11 -7.53
C VAL A 191 -5.00 15.89 -6.53
N MET A 192 -4.74 15.31 -5.37
CA MET A 192 -3.91 15.87 -4.32
C MET A 192 -3.30 14.72 -3.53
N THR A 193 -2.01 14.49 -3.69
CA THR A 193 -1.33 13.34 -3.12
C THR A 193 0.04 13.73 -2.56
N ASP A 194 0.45 13.08 -1.46
CA ASP A 194 1.81 13.24 -0.91
C ASP A 194 2.84 12.40 -1.67
N ILE A 195 2.40 11.32 -2.33
CA ILE A 195 3.21 10.38 -3.08
C ILE A 195 2.58 10.18 -4.44
N TYR A 196 3.38 10.20 -5.49
CA TYR A 196 2.92 9.89 -6.83
C TYR A 196 3.13 8.41 -7.09
N ASP A 197 2.04 7.67 -7.22
CA ASP A 197 2.12 6.24 -7.44
C ASP A 197 1.41 5.82 -8.74
N ILE A 198 1.81 4.69 -9.25
CA ILE A 198 1.20 4.09 -10.44
C ILE A 198 1.01 2.58 -10.28
N HIS A 199 0.09 2.05 -11.09
CA HIS A 199 -0.04 0.61 -11.37
C HIS A 199 0.51 0.32 -12.76
N ASP A 200 1.49 -0.56 -12.86
CA ASP A 200 2.06 -1.00 -14.15
C ASP A 200 2.11 -2.52 -14.23
N TYR A 201 1.17 -3.08 -14.96
CA TYR A 201 1.04 -4.51 -15.19
C TYR A 201 1.67 -4.99 -16.51
N THR A 202 2.58 -4.22 -17.09
CA THR A 202 3.34 -4.60 -18.26
C THR A 202 4.16 -5.85 -17.98
N GLN A 203 3.87 -6.93 -18.72
CA GLN A 203 4.51 -8.25 -18.55
C GLN A 203 5.76 -8.45 -19.40
N ASN A 204 5.96 -7.63 -20.44
CA ASN A 204 7.16 -7.64 -21.23
C ASN A 204 8.28 -6.90 -20.49
N ALA A 205 9.32 -7.62 -20.09
CA ALA A 205 10.40 -7.09 -19.26
C ALA A 205 11.19 -5.95 -19.92
N GLU A 206 11.41 -5.98 -21.24
CA GLU A 206 12.12 -4.91 -21.94
C GLU A 206 11.26 -3.64 -22.02
N LEU A 207 9.98 -3.75 -22.35
CA LEU A 207 9.06 -2.62 -22.35
C LEU A 207 8.89 -2.03 -20.93
N PHE A 208 8.78 -2.89 -19.92
CA PHE A 208 8.72 -2.47 -18.53
C PHE A 208 9.97 -1.69 -18.12
N LYS A 209 11.14 -2.13 -18.54
CA LYS A 209 12.41 -1.43 -18.31
C LYS A 209 12.47 -0.09 -19.05
N GLU A 210 11.95 -0.02 -20.29
CA GLU A 210 11.87 1.23 -21.06
C GLU A 210 11.03 2.29 -20.36
N HIS A 211 9.93 1.91 -19.66
CA HIS A 211 9.11 2.84 -18.89
C HIS A 211 9.91 3.60 -17.82
N TYR A 212 10.83 2.93 -17.16
CA TYR A 212 11.55 3.50 -16.01
C TYR A 212 12.98 3.95 -16.34
N ALA A 213 13.49 3.66 -17.54
CA ALA A 213 14.85 4.03 -17.92
C ALA A 213 15.15 5.54 -17.82
N PRO A 214 14.26 6.46 -18.20
CA PRO A 214 14.52 7.90 -18.08
C PRO A 214 14.77 8.34 -16.64
N MET A 215 14.12 7.71 -15.66
CA MET A 215 14.23 8.07 -14.24
C MET A 215 15.59 7.75 -13.63
N VAL A 216 16.34 6.80 -14.20
CA VAL A 216 17.69 6.41 -13.72
C VAL A 216 18.63 7.61 -13.74
N GLU A 217 18.51 8.47 -14.75
CA GLU A 217 19.33 9.67 -14.93
C GLU A 217 18.63 10.94 -14.44
N GLY A 218 17.52 10.80 -13.71
CA GLY A 218 16.73 11.93 -13.20
C GLY A 218 15.85 12.61 -14.25
N GLY A 219 15.50 11.89 -15.32
CA GLY A 219 14.53 12.31 -16.32
C GLY A 219 13.07 12.21 -15.82
N GLU A 220 12.14 12.35 -16.76
CA GLU A 220 10.71 12.33 -16.48
C GLU A 220 10.26 10.97 -15.90
N VAL A 221 9.30 11.02 -14.98
CA VAL A 221 8.68 9.81 -14.44
C VAL A 221 7.72 9.20 -15.47
N TYR A 222 7.62 7.88 -15.46
CA TYR A 222 6.59 7.19 -16.24
C TYR A 222 5.20 7.48 -15.67
N ASP A 223 4.26 7.84 -16.55
CA ASP A 223 2.87 8.11 -16.22
C ASP A 223 1.97 7.43 -17.24
N ASN A 224 1.14 6.50 -16.80
CA ASN A 224 0.20 5.79 -17.66
C ASN A 224 -1.07 6.61 -17.98
N PHE A 225 -1.28 7.76 -17.31
CA PHE A 225 -2.42 8.65 -17.52
C PHE A 225 -2.06 10.13 -17.68
N PRO A 226 -1.09 10.51 -18.54
CA PRO A 226 -0.53 11.86 -18.59
C PRO A 226 -1.52 12.96 -19.01
N LYS A 227 -2.71 12.59 -19.49
CA LYS A 227 -3.81 13.52 -19.81
C LYS A 227 -4.73 13.82 -18.63
N ARG A 228 -4.63 13.04 -17.56
CA ARG A 228 -5.54 13.08 -16.42
C ARG A 228 -4.87 13.51 -15.13
N GLN A 229 -3.57 13.34 -15.05
CA GLN A 229 -2.76 13.63 -13.87
C GLN A 229 -1.37 14.13 -14.29
N SER A 230 -0.59 14.61 -13.34
CA SER A 230 0.80 15.01 -13.59
C SER A 230 1.62 14.95 -12.31
N HIS A 231 2.83 14.43 -12.41
CA HIS A 231 3.81 14.44 -11.34
C HIS A 231 4.24 15.89 -11.01
N GLN A 232 4.23 16.26 -9.73
CA GLN A 232 4.55 17.59 -9.23
C GLN A 232 5.79 17.59 -8.31
N GLY A 233 6.68 16.59 -8.45
CA GLY A 233 7.88 16.44 -7.63
C GLY A 233 7.70 15.62 -6.36
N GLN A 234 6.59 14.89 -6.21
CA GLN A 234 6.41 13.94 -5.11
C GLN A 234 7.36 12.75 -5.25
N PRO A 235 7.72 12.05 -4.16
CA PRO A 235 8.41 10.77 -4.26
C PRO A 235 7.57 9.76 -5.05
N TYR A 236 8.25 8.93 -5.87
CA TYR A 236 7.60 8.05 -6.84
C TYR A 236 7.59 6.59 -6.37
N PHE A 237 6.42 5.96 -6.46
CA PHE A 237 6.14 4.62 -5.95
C PHE A 237 5.42 3.75 -6.98
N ILE A 238 5.84 2.50 -7.13
CA ILE A 238 5.13 1.53 -7.94
C ILE A 238 4.23 0.72 -7.00
N SER A 239 3.02 1.19 -6.82
CA SER A 239 2.08 0.67 -5.82
C SER A 239 1.40 -0.63 -6.24
N GLU A 240 1.45 -0.98 -7.53
CA GLU A 240 1.11 -2.31 -8.03
C GLU A 240 1.90 -2.64 -9.29
N TYR A 241 2.48 -3.84 -9.33
CA TYR A 241 3.11 -4.39 -10.53
C TYR A 241 3.12 -5.93 -10.48
N GLY A 242 3.48 -6.53 -11.59
CA GLY A 242 3.60 -7.98 -11.70
C GLY A 242 2.24 -8.62 -11.96
N GLY A 243 1.62 -9.21 -10.97
CA GLY A 243 0.35 -9.92 -11.15
C GLY A 243 0.48 -11.04 -12.20
N ILE A 244 1.64 -11.70 -12.23
CA ILE A 244 1.95 -12.72 -13.24
C ILE A 244 0.96 -13.86 -13.12
N ARG A 245 0.22 -14.12 -14.20
CA ARG A 245 -0.70 -15.26 -14.23
C ARG A 245 0.06 -16.55 -13.99
N TRP A 246 -0.26 -17.28 -12.93
CA TRP A 246 0.37 -18.54 -12.61
C TRP A 246 -0.61 -19.52 -11.98
N ASN A 247 -0.88 -20.62 -12.68
CA ASN A 247 -1.61 -21.75 -12.12
C ASN A 247 -1.03 -23.05 -12.69
N PRO A 248 -0.12 -23.73 -11.97
CA PRO A 248 0.53 -24.93 -12.47
C PRO A 248 -0.42 -26.14 -12.61
N LYS A 249 -1.67 -26.01 -12.15
CA LYS A 249 -2.66 -27.11 -12.16
C LYS A 249 -3.77 -26.92 -13.18
N SER A 250 -3.89 -25.73 -13.79
CA SER A 250 -4.97 -25.39 -14.71
C SER A 250 -4.57 -24.22 -15.60
N ASP A 251 -5.11 -24.18 -16.80
CA ASP A 251 -5.01 -23.01 -17.70
C ASP A 251 -5.92 -21.87 -17.25
N GLU A 252 -6.78 -22.11 -16.27
CA GLU A 252 -7.62 -21.10 -15.64
C GLU A 252 -6.87 -20.46 -14.47
N GLY A 253 -6.90 -19.14 -14.39
CA GLY A 253 -6.26 -18.40 -13.32
C GLY A 253 -6.35 -16.91 -13.54
N TRP A 254 -6.33 -16.16 -12.44
CA TRP A 254 -6.22 -14.72 -12.46
C TRP A 254 -4.76 -14.29 -12.73
N GLY A 255 -4.59 -13.18 -13.39
CA GLY A 255 -3.30 -12.54 -13.64
C GLY A 255 -3.22 -11.86 -14.99
N TYR A 256 -2.12 -11.13 -15.19
CA TYR A 256 -1.87 -10.35 -16.40
C TYR A 256 -0.95 -11.08 -17.36
N GLY A 257 -1.15 -10.80 -18.65
CA GLY A 257 -0.36 -11.36 -19.75
C GLY A 257 -0.53 -12.86 -19.93
N ASP A 258 0.37 -13.43 -20.74
CA ASP A 258 0.40 -14.87 -21.00
C ASP A 258 0.99 -15.60 -19.78
N ALA A 259 0.37 -16.72 -19.41
CA ALA A 259 0.87 -17.55 -18.32
C ALA A 259 2.25 -18.12 -18.66
N PRO A 260 3.25 -18.04 -17.77
CA PRO A 260 4.49 -18.77 -17.90
C PRO A 260 4.23 -20.29 -17.99
N LYS A 261 5.00 -20.98 -18.80
CA LYS A 261 4.86 -22.43 -19.00
C LYS A 261 5.61 -23.25 -17.97
N THR A 262 6.62 -22.65 -17.37
CA THR A 262 7.47 -23.30 -16.36
C THR A 262 7.72 -22.39 -15.16
N VAL A 263 8.18 -22.95 -14.05
CA VAL A 263 8.61 -22.19 -12.87
C VAL A 263 9.76 -21.26 -13.20
N GLU A 264 10.67 -21.71 -14.06
CA GLU A 264 11.85 -20.93 -14.48
C GLU A 264 11.41 -19.68 -15.25
N GLU A 265 10.47 -19.79 -16.19
CA GLU A 265 9.89 -18.63 -16.90
C GLU A 265 9.19 -17.67 -15.95
N PHE A 266 8.46 -18.18 -14.95
CA PHE A 266 7.84 -17.36 -13.92
C PHE A 266 8.89 -16.59 -13.13
N VAL A 267 9.91 -17.29 -12.62
CA VAL A 267 11.00 -16.70 -11.81
C VAL A 267 11.78 -15.68 -12.63
N GLU A 268 12.11 -15.99 -13.89
CA GLU A 268 12.82 -15.07 -14.78
C GLU A 268 12.03 -13.75 -14.97
N ARG A 269 10.74 -13.85 -15.26
CA ARG A 269 9.87 -12.68 -15.43
C ARG A 269 9.78 -11.89 -14.13
N TYR A 270 9.50 -12.56 -13.01
CA TYR A 270 9.44 -11.92 -11.69
C TYR A 270 10.74 -11.18 -11.35
N CYS A 271 11.89 -11.84 -11.53
CA CYS A 271 13.20 -11.25 -11.27
C CYS A 271 13.49 -10.05 -12.18
N SER A 272 13.15 -10.14 -13.47
CA SER A 272 13.37 -9.06 -14.43
C SER A 272 12.59 -7.80 -14.08
N LEU A 273 11.29 -7.95 -13.75
CA LEU A 273 10.43 -6.84 -13.34
C LEU A 273 10.92 -6.24 -12.01
N ALA A 274 11.15 -7.08 -11.01
CA ALA A 274 11.58 -6.63 -9.68
C ALA A 274 12.95 -5.93 -9.73
N THR A 275 13.93 -6.47 -10.48
CA THR A 275 15.26 -5.88 -10.63
C THR A 275 15.22 -4.52 -11.29
N THR A 276 14.35 -4.33 -12.28
CA THR A 276 14.14 -3.03 -12.94
C THR A 276 13.78 -1.95 -11.93
N LEU A 277 12.86 -2.25 -11.02
CA LEU A 277 12.41 -1.30 -9.99
C LEU A 277 13.45 -1.12 -8.87
N LEU A 278 14.00 -2.22 -8.37
CA LEU A 278 14.97 -2.21 -7.26
C LEU A 278 16.28 -1.46 -7.61
N SER A 279 16.67 -1.45 -8.89
CA SER A 279 17.89 -0.77 -9.34
C SER A 279 17.67 0.70 -9.72
N ASN A 280 16.44 1.19 -9.69
CA ASN A 280 16.12 2.56 -10.12
C ASN A 280 16.17 3.55 -8.94
N PRO A 281 17.10 4.52 -8.91
CA PRO A 281 17.24 5.45 -7.81
C PRO A 281 16.10 6.49 -7.73
N GLY A 282 15.26 6.59 -8.75
CA GLY A 282 14.07 7.45 -8.79
C GLY A 282 12.84 6.85 -8.11
N ILE A 283 12.92 5.57 -7.70
CA ILE A 283 11.81 4.82 -7.10
C ILE A 283 12.16 4.53 -5.63
N PHE A 284 11.26 4.83 -4.68
CA PHE A 284 11.52 4.53 -3.27
C PHE A 284 10.85 3.24 -2.77
N GLY A 285 10.02 2.62 -3.60
CA GLY A 285 9.32 1.41 -3.21
C GLY A 285 8.55 0.77 -4.35
N LEU A 286 8.20 -0.47 -4.13
CA LEU A 286 7.40 -1.32 -5.02
C LEU A 286 6.40 -2.14 -4.21
N CYS A 287 5.30 -2.55 -4.86
CA CYS A 287 4.32 -3.46 -4.28
C CYS A 287 3.93 -4.51 -5.33
N TYR A 288 4.33 -5.76 -5.09
CA TYR A 288 4.00 -6.87 -6.00
C TYR A 288 2.55 -7.32 -5.81
N THR A 289 1.83 -7.50 -6.89
CA THR A 289 0.47 -8.03 -6.92
C THR A 289 0.52 -9.52 -7.27
N GLN A 290 0.15 -10.44 -6.43
CA GLN A 290 -0.27 -10.37 -5.03
C GLN A 290 0.02 -11.70 -4.33
N LEU A 291 -0.16 -11.72 -3.02
CA LEU A 291 -0.15 -12.96 -2.21
C LEU A 291 -1.52 -13.64 -2.25
#